data_ebcf1d6872cc685e1f95f0fc35226185
#
_entry.id   ebcf1d6872cc685e1f95f0fc35226185
#
_cell.length_a   1.000
_cell.length_b   1.000
_cell.length_c   1.000
_cell.angle_alpha   90.00
_cell.angle_beta   90.00
_cell.angle_gamma   90.00
#
_symmetry.space_group_name_H-M   'P 1'
#
loop_
_entity.id
_entity.type
_entity.pdbx_description
1 polymer ?
#
loop_
_entity_poly.entity_id
_entity_poly.type
_entity_poly.pdbx_seq_one_letter_code
_entity_poly.pdbx_strand_id
1 'polypeptide(L)'
;MKKLLPLFVSAALGTLSSAVWAENLAEIYNQAKENDPQLLSVAAQRDAAFEAVTSSRSALLPRINLTAGYNINRSNRDSRDSDTLSAGVGFSQELYQRSSWVSLDTAEKKARQADSQYAATQQGLILRVAKAYFEVLRAQDNLEFVRAEKAAVGRQLEQTKQRFEVGLSAITDVHDAQAQFDGVLADEVLAENSLTNSYEALREITGQEYSKLSVLDTKRFAASRTTESSEALIEKAQQQNLSLLAARISQDVARDNISLASSGHLPSLTLDGDYNYADNRNSNASSPSDYNDFKIGVNLKVPLYTGGKTTSLTKQAEFAYVAASQDLEAAYRSVVKDVRAYNNNINASIGALRAYEQAVISAKSALEATEAGFDVGTRTIVDVLDATRRLYDANKNLSNARYDYILSVLQLRQAIGTLSEQDVMDVNAGLKVAKK
;
A
#
# COMPACT_ATOMS: atom_id res chain seq x y z
N MET A 1 -7.65 -25.71 43.39
CA MET A 1 -6.73 -25.11 44.35
C MET A 1 -5.30 -25.32 43.86
N LYS A 2 -4.62 -24.27 43.39
CA LYS A 2 -3.15 -24.12 43.41
C LYS A 2 -2.80 -22.74 42.84
N LYS A 3 -2.60 -21.84 43.75
CA LYS A 3 -1.59 -20.79 43.98
C LYS A 3 -1.24 -19.91 42.75
N LEU A 4 -1.84 -18.72 42.74
CA LEU A 4 -1.32 -17.50 42.11
C LEU A 4 -0.06 -17.04 42.87
N LEU A 5 1.07 -16.92 42.15
CA LEU A 5 2.23 -16.15 42.58
C LEU A 5 2.20 -14.79 41.86
N PRO A 6 2.30 -13.67 42.57
CA PRO A 6 2.51 -12.38 41.92
C PRO A 6 4.02 -12.20 41.65
N LEU A 7 4.40 -12.10 40.40
CA LEU A 7 5.74 -11.69 40.00
C LEU A 7 5.80 -10.16 40.00
N PHE A 8 6.43 -9.60 41.04
CA PHE A 8 6.86 -8.21 41.07
C PHE A 8 8.02 -8.04 40.06
N VAL A 9 7.74 -7.43 38.93
CA VAL A 9 8.79 -6.93 38.05
C VAL A 9 9.09 -5.50 38.44
N SER A 10 10.23 -5.33 39.08
CA SER A 10 10.82 -4.03 39.40
C SER A 10 11.15 -3.31 38.10
N ALA A 11 10.43 -2.24 37.80
CA ALA A 11 10.76 -1.31 36.71
C ALA A 11 12.04 -0.55 37.11
N ALA A 12 13.18 -1.02 36.63
CA ALA A 12 14.38 -0.20 36.53
C ALA A 12 14.16 0.82 35.42
N LEU A 13 13.76 2.05 35.80
CA LEU A 13 13.82 3.22 34.94
C LEU A 13 15.31 3.55 34.68
N GLY A 14 15.90 2.86 33.72
CA GLY A 14 17.08 3.33 33.05
C GLY A 14 16.68 4.50 32.14
N THR A 15 17.01 5.73 32.53
CA THR A 15 17.05 6.88 31.65
C THR A 15 18.10 6.61 30.58
N LEU A 16 17.73 5.88 29.54
CA LEU A 16 18.45 5.92 28.27
C LEU A 16 18.28 7.34 27.73
N SER A 17 19.30 8.17 27.95
CA SER A 17 19.50 9.36 27.14
C SER A 17 19.60 8.87 25.70
N SER A 18 18.47 8.89 24.99
CA SER A 18 18.41 8.70 23.55
C SER A 18 19.23 9.83 22.93
N ALA A 19 20.49 9.52 22.59
CA ALA A 19 21.22 10.34 21.65
C ALA A 19 20.29 10.46 20.43
N VAL A 20 19.82 11.66 20.15
CA VAL A 20 18.97 11.96 18.98
C VAL A 20 19.88 11.78 17.75
N TRP A 21 19.95 10.54 17.27
CA TRP A 21 20.57 10.22 15.99
C TRP A 21 19.56 10.59 14.92
N ALA A 22 20.03 11.26 13.86
CA ALA A 22 19.15 11.53 12.73
C ALA A 22 18.77 10.18 12.12
N GLU A 23 17.47 9.88 12.12
CA GLU A 23 16.95 8.61 11.61
C GLU A 23 17.15 8.52 10.10
N ASN A 24 17.51 7.34 9.65
CA ASN A 24 17.79 7.09 8.25
C ASN A 24 16.62 6.34 7.58
N LEU A 25 16.58 6.35 6.25
CA LEU A 25 15.50 5.76 5.47
C LEU A 25 15.27 4.27 5.79
N ALA A 26 16.35 3.52 6.04
CA ALA A 26 16.26 2.08 6.32
C ALA A 26 15.62 1.80 7.70
N GLU A 27 15.95 2.60 8.71
CA GLU A 27 15.32 2.50 10.04
C GLU A 27 13.83 2.82 9.97
N ILE A 28 13.46 3.91 9.29
CA ILE A 28 12.06 4.32 9.09
C ILE A 28 11.28 3.26 8.32
N TYR A 29 11.88 2.65 7.28
CA TYR A 29 11.25 1.56 6.55
C TYR A 29 11.00 0.34 7.44
N ASN A 30 11.96 -0.04 8.28
CA ASN A 30 11.78 -1.16 9.22
C ASN A 30 10.64 -0.90 10.22
N GLN A 31 10.55 0.32 10.75
CA GLN A 31 9.44 0.73 11.62
C GLN A 31 8.09 0.70 10.89
N ALA A 32 8.07 1.20 9.63
CA ALA A 32 6.88 1.14 8.80
C ALA A 32 6.44 -0.29 8.51
N LYS A 33 7.37 -1.22 8.25
CA LYS A 33 7.08 -2.64 8.00
C LYS A 33 6.35 -3.32 9.17
N GLU A 34 6.63 -2.89 10.40
CA GLU A 34 6.00 -3.42 11.61
C GLU A 34 4.67 -2.74 11.95
N ASN A 35 4.48 -1.48 11.56
CA ASN A 35 3.39 -0.66 12.06
C ASN A 35 2.40 -0.19 10.98
N ASP A 36 2.71 -0.31 9.67
CA ASP A 36 1.83 0.19 8.61
C ASP A 36 0.48 -0.54 8.58
N PRO A 37 -0.64 0.15 8.85
CA PRO A 37 -1.95 -0.50 8.91
C PRO A 37 -2.38 -1.13 7.58
N GLN A 38 -1.96 -0.55 6.45
CA GLN A 38 -2.28 -1.07 5.13
C GLN A 38 -1.58 -2.41 4.87
N LEU A 39 -0.30 -2.52 5.21
CA LEU A 39 0.45 -3.77 5.06
C LEU A 39 -0.11 -4.85 6.00
N LEU A 40 -0.38 -4.52 7.27
CA LEU A 40 -0.93 -5.44 8.26
C LEU A 40 -2.33 -5.92 7.87
N SER A 41 -3.17 -5.05 7.30
CA SER A 41 -4.49 -5.43 6.79
C SER A 41 -4.39 -6.44 5.64
N VAL A 42 -3.49 -6.20 4.67
CA VAL A 42 -3.30 -7.12 3.54
C VAL A 42 -2.65 -8.44 3.99
N ALA A 43 -1.78 -8.42 5.00
CA ALA A 43 -1.25 -9.63 5.63
C ALA A 43 -2.36 -10.50 6.23
N ALA A 44 -3.28 -9.88 6.99
CA ALA A 44 -4.43 -10.59 7.54
C ALA A 44 -5.37 -11.13 6.45
N GLN A 45 -5.58 -10.39 5.36
CA GLN A 45 -6.37 -10.86 4.20
C GLN A 45 -5.71 -12.05 3.50
N ARG A 46 -4.37 -12.05 3.37
CA ARG A 46 -3.61 -13.19 2.84
C ARG A 46 -3.82 -14.42 3.73
N ASP A 47 -3.65 -14.28 5.04
CA ASP A 47 -3.80 -15.39 5.98
C ASP A 47 -5.23 -15.94 5.97
N ALA A 48 -6.24 -15.06 5.87
CA ALA A 48 -7.63 -15.47 5.69
C ALA A 48 -7.87 -16.24 4.37
N ALA A 49 -7.18 -15.85 3.29
CA ALA A 49 -7.28 -16.56 2.01
C ALA A 49 -6.63 -17.96 2.08
N PHE A 50 -5.55 -18.14 2.84
CA PHE A 50 -4.96 -19.46 3.11
C PHE A 50 -5.87 -20.32 3.97
N GLU A 51 -6.55 -19.77 4.99
CA GLU A 51 -7.55 -20.51 5.76
C GLU A 51 -8.80 -20.89 4.94
N ALA A 52 -9.15 -20.09 3.94
CA ALA A 52 -10.22 -20.44 3.00
C ALA A 52 -9.92 -21.71 2.20
N VAL A 53 -8.64 -22.06 1.98
CA VAL A 53 -8.23 -23.34 1.39
C VAL A 53 -8.60 -24.49 2.32
N THR A 54 -8.28 -24.39 3.62
CA THR A 54 -8.65 -25.38 4.64
C THR A 54 -10.17 -25.55 4.71
N SER A 55 -10.91 -24.45 4.69
CA SER A 55 -12.37 -24.46 4.66
C SER A 55 -12.92 -25.15 3.40
N SER A 56 -12.36 -24.86 2.22
CA SER A 56 -12.79 -25.51 0.97
C SER A 56 -12.45 -27.00 0.95
N ARG A 57 -11.30 -27.38 1.50
CA ARG A 57 -10.89 -28.79 1.65
C ARG A 57 -11.80 -29.56 2.58
N SER A 58 -12.39 -28.90 3.60
CA SER A 58 -13.29 -29.56 4.55
C SER A 58 -14.55 -30.11 3.91
N ALA A 59 -14.96 -29.61 2.74
CA ALA A 59 -16.07 -30.17 1.98
C ALA A 59 -15.80 -31.58 1.49
N LEU A 60 -14.53 -31.97 1.28
CA LEU A 60 -14.07 -33.28 0.85
C LEU A 60 -13.86 -34.25 2.03
N LEU A 61 -14.00 -33.76 3.27
CA LEU A 61 -13.82 -34.57 4.49
C LEU A 61 -15.17 -35.00 5.09
N PRO A 62 -15.20 -36.07 5.89
CA PRO A 62 -16.43 -36.50 6.55
C PRO A 62 -16.90 -35.43 7.56
N ARG A 63 -18.22 -35.23 7.58
CA ARG A 63 -18.91 -34.36 8.55
C ARG A 63 -19.66 -35.23 9.52
N ILE A 64 -19.51 -34.98 10.81
CA ILE A 64 -20.24 -35.64 11.89
C ILE A 64 -21.01 -34.59 12.67
N ASN A 65 -22.30 -34.78 12.81
CA ASN A 65 -23.20 -33.85 13.52
C ASN A 65 -23.93 -34.62 14.63
N LEU A 66 -24.01 -34.04 15.80
CA LEU A 66 -24.90 -34.45 16.87
C LEU A 66 -26.15 -33.57 16.83
N THR A 67 -27.30 -34.19 16.81
CA THR A 67 -28.60 -33.48 16.88
C THR A 67 -29.36 -33.94 18.12
N ALA A 68 -30.03 -33.03 18.82
CA ALA A 68 -30.94 -33.34 19.91
C ALA A 68 -32.14 -32.39 19.79
N GLY A 69 -33.33 -32.91 20.01
CA GLY A 69 -34.56 -32.15 19.88
C GLY A 69 -35.65 -32.65 20.81
N TYR A 70 -36.49 -31.76 21.27
CA TYR A 70 -37.72 -32.06 21.94
C TYR A 70 -38.86 -31.34 21.20
N ASN A 71 -39.77 -32.15 20.64
CA ASN A 71 -40.87 -31.68 19.82
C ASN A 71 -42.20 -31.96 20.50
N ILE A 72 -43.05 -30.98 20.66
CA ILE A 72 -44.41 -31.09 21.14
C ILE A 72 -45.35 -30.91 19.94
N ASN A 73 -46.09 -31.92 19.59
CA ASN A 73 -47.10 -31.82 18.56
C ASN A 73 -48.48 -31.95 19.19
N ARG A 74 -49.36 -30.96 18.95
CA ARG A 74 -50.77 -30.94 19.38
C ARG A 74 -51.63 -30.84 18.13
N SER A 75 -52.59 -31.72 18.02
CA SER A 75 -53.50 -31.82 16.88
C SER A 75 -54.94 -31.68 17.35
N ASN A 76 -55.83 -31.27 16.46
CA ASN A 76 -57.28 -31.32 16.71
C ASN A 76 -57.81 -32.77 16.77
N ARG A 77 -56.93 -33.76 16.61
CA ARG A 77 -57.21 -35.18 16.84
C ARG A 77 -56.27 -35.69 17.92
N ASP A 78 -56.77 -36.00 19.09
CA ASP A 78 -56.02 -36.43 20.27
C ASP A 78 -55.11 -37.63 20.01
N SER A 79 -55.46 -38.49 19.04
CA SER A 79 -54.63 -39.62 18.61
C SER A 79 -53.32 -39.26 17.87
N ARG A 80 -53.13 -37.94 17.57
CA ARG A 80 -51.93 -37.41 16.92
C ARG A 80 -51.07 -36.56 17.83
N ASP A 81 -51.52 -36.34 19.08
CA ASP A 81 -50.71 -35.64 20.06
C ASP A 81 -49.50 -36.47 20.43
N SER A 82 -48.33 -35.85 20.36
CA SER A 82 -47.05 -36.52 20.70
C SER A 82 -46.05 -35.54 21.27
N ASP A 83 -45.32 -36.00 22.26
CA ASP A 83 -44.12 -35.36 22.78
C ASP A 83 -42.94 -36.28 22.43
N THR A 84 -42.03 -35.79 21.58
CA THR A 84 -40.92 -36.61 21.09
C THR A 84 -39.59 -36.02 21.55
N LEU A 85 -38.85 -36.79 22.33
CA LEU A 85 -37.43 -36.51 22.62
C LEU A 85 -36.60 -37.30 21.61
N SER A 86 -35.75 -36.63 20.88
CA SER A 86 -34.87 -37.27 19.89
C SER A 86 -33.41 -36.90 20.10
N ALA A 87 -32.51 -37.81 19.89
CA ALA A 87 -31.06 -37.57 19.83
C ALA A 87 -30.47 -38.46 18.70
N GLY A 88 -29.58 -37.88 17.90
CA GLY A 88 -28.99 -38.60 16.79
C GLY A 88 -27.58 -38.14 16.44
N VAL A 89 -26.79 -39.04 15.87
CA VAL A 89 -25.49 -38.74 15.28
C VAL A 89 -25.58 -39.03 13.79
N GLY A 90 -25.36 -37.98 12.99
CA GLY A 90 -25.32 -38.09 11.55
C GLY A 90 -23.88 -37.96 11.02
N PHE A 91 -23.57 -38.78 10.04
CA PHE A 91 -22.31 -38.77 9.28
C PHE A 91 -22.63 -38.53 7.80
N SER A 92 -21.86 -37.62 7.15
CA SER A 92 -22.00 -37.43 5.71
C SER A 92 -20.61 -37.17 5.08
N GLN A 93 -20.34 -37.86 3.95
CA GLN A 93 -19.11 -37.75 3.18
C GLN A 93 -19.40 -37.60 1.70
N GLU A 94 -18.87 -36.59 1.06
CA GLU A 94 -18.88 -36.45 -0.39
C GLU A 94 -17.89 -37.44 -1.00
N LEU A 95 -18.36 -38.45 -1.74
CA LEU A 95 -17.53 -39.43 -2.46
C LEU A 95 -17.13 -38.90 -3.85
N TYR A 96 -18.06 -38.20 -4.50
CA TYR A 96 -17.82 -37.50 -5.76
C TYR A 96 -18.72 -36.26 -5.87
N GLN A 97 -18.11 -35.11 -5.95
CA GLN A 97 -18.76 -33.85 -6.26
C GLN A 97 -17.78 -32.91 -6.96
N ARG A 98 -17.92 -32.78 -8.28
CA ARG A 98 -16.96 -31.98 -9.08
C ARG A 98 -16.82 -30.54 -8.60
N SER A 99 -17.93 -29.91 -8.16
CA SER A 99 -17.91 -28.52 -7.66
C SER A 99 -17.00 -28.34 -6.45
N SER A 100 -16.92 -29.34 -5.54
CA SER A 100 -16.07 -29.24 -4.34
C SER A 100 -14.58 -29.26 -4.70
N TRP A 101 -14.19 -30.08 -5.69
CA TRP A 101 -12.83 -30.10 -6.20
C TRP A 101 -12.45 -28.80 -6.91
N VAL A 102 -13.34 -28.27 -7.77
CA VAL A 102 -13.10 -26.98 -8.44
C VAL A 102 -13.05 -25.84 -7.43
N SER A 103 -13.90 -25.86 -6.39
CA SER A 103 -13.88 -24.87 -5.32
C SER A 103 -12.56 -24.88 -4.55
N LEU A 104 -11.98 -26.07 -4.28
CA LEU A 104 -10.68 -26.20 -3.65
C LEU A 104 -9.56 -25.60 -4.53
N ASP A 105 -9.51 -26.00 -5.83
CA ASP A 105 -8.52 -25.45 -6.78
C ASP A 105 -8.65 -23.91 -6.90
N THR A 106 -9.87 -23.40 -6.96
CA THR A 106 -10.14 -21.95 -6.98
C THR A 106 -9.67 -21.27 -5.69
N ALA A 107 -9.88 -21.88 -4.52
CA ALA A 107 -9.41 -21.35 -3.23
C ALA A 107 -7.87 -21.32 -3.17
N GLU A 108 -7.18 -22.35 -3.66
CA GLU A 108 -5.72 -22.39 -3.75
C GLU A 108 -5.16 -21.30 -4.68
N LYS A 109 -5.84 -21.04 -5.81
CA LYS A 109 -5.47 -19.92 -6.71
C LYS A 109 -5.70 -18.58 -6.05
N LYS A 110 -6.81 -18.38 -5.34
CA LYS A 110 -7.09 -17.13 -4.59
C LYS A 110 -6.08 -16.90 -3.46
N ALA A 111 -5.62 -17.96 -2.78
CA ALA A 111 -4.56 -17.83 -1.78
C ALA A 111 -3.24 -17.35 -2.41
N ARG A 112 -2.85 -17.91 -3.57
CA ARG A 112 -1.68 -17.45 -4.33
C ARG A 112 -1.85 -16.02 -4.85
N GLN A 113 -3.06 -15.63 -5.24
CA GLN A 113 -3.37 -14.24 -5.62
C GLN A 113 -3.18 -13.28 -4.45
N ALA A 114 -3.69 -13.64 -3.27
CA ALA A 114 -3.55 -12.86 -2.04
C ALA A 114 -2.08 -12.72 -1.61
N ASP A 115 -1.27 -13.77 -1.78
CA ASP A 115 0.17 -13.72 -1.52
C ASP A 115 0.90 -12.77 -2.50
N SER A 116 0.56 -12.82 -3.78
CA SER A 116 1.09 -11.86 -4.78
C SER A 116 0.68 -10.42 -4.46
N GLN A 117 -0.55 -10.21 -3.99
CA GLN A 117 -1.04 -8.89 -3.56
C GLN A 117 -0.31 -8.38 -2.32
N TYR A 118 -0.02 -9.26 -1.35
CA TYR A 118 0.77 -8.93 -0.17
C TYR A 118 2.19 -8.50 -0.58
N ALA A 119 2.86 -9.26 -1.44
CA ALA A 119 4.18 -8.92 -1.95
C ALA A 119 4.18 -7.58 -2.74
N ALA A 120 3.15 -7.32 -3.55
CA ALA A 120 2.97 -6.04 -4.23
C ALA A 120 2.80 -4.88 -3.25
N THR A 121 2.07 -5.10 -2.14
CA THR A 121 1.87 -4.10 -1.09
C THR A 121 3.16 -3.83 -0.32
N GLN A 122 4.00 -4.85 -0.09
CA GLN A 122 5.35 -4.64 0.48
C GLN A 122 6.21 -3.75 -0.42
N GLN A 123 6.22 -3.99 -1.73
CA GLN A 123 6.91 -3.10 -2.67
C GLN A 123 6.30 -1.68 -2.66
N GLY A 124 4.97 -1.58 -2.57
CA GLY A 124 4.26 -0.32 -2.41
C GLY A 124 4.65 0.44 -1.15
N LEU A 125 4.88 -0.28 -0.04
CA LEU A 125 5.35 0.32 1.22
C LEU A 125 6.73 0.96 1.06
N ILE A 126 7.68 0.28 0.39
CA ILE A 126 9.01 0.84 0.11
C ILE A 126 8.88 2.20 -0.59
N LEU A 127 8.05 2.27 -1.63
CA LEU A 127 7.87 3.51 -2.39
C LEU A 127 7.13 4.58 -1.57
N ARG A 128 6.11 4.22 -0.78
CA ARG A 128 5.37 5.16 0.08
C ARG A 128 6.30 5.78 1.13
N VAL A 129 7.11 4.96 1.81
CA VAL A 129 8.08 5.42 2.80
C VAL A 129 9.14 6.30 2.15
N ALA A 130 9.74 5.88 1.03
CA ALA A 130 10.71 6.68 0.32
C ALA A 130 10.13 8.03 -0.14
N LYS A 131 8.90 8.03 -0.67
CA LYS A 131 8.21 9.27 -1.09
C LYS A 131 7.98 10.20 0.10
N ALA A 132 7.43 9.70 1.22
CA ALA A 132 7.19 10.51 2.41
C ALA A 132 8.50 11.05 3.00
N TYR A 133 9.55 10.22 3.05
CA TYR A 133 10.88 10.61 3.50
C TYR A 133 11.46 11.76 2.66
N PHE A 134 11.47 11.62 1.34
CA PHE A 134 11.99 12.66 0.45
C PHE A 134 11.11 13.90 0.41
N GLU A 135 9.82 13.78 0.70
CA GLU A 135 8.94 14.95 0.84
C GLU A 135 9.29 15.77 2.10
N VAL A 136 9.64 15.10 3.21
CA VAL A 136 10.19 15.80 4.39
C VAL A 136 11.51 16.52 4.04
N LEU A 137 12.43 15.84 3.35
CA LEU A 137 13.69 16.47 2.94
C LEU A 137 13.46 17.66 1.99
N ARG A 138 12.51 17.53 1.05
CA ARG A 138 12.12 18.60 0.13
C ARG A 138 11.57 19.83 0.87
N ALA A 139 10.70 19.59 1.86
CA ALA A 139 10.14 20.64 2.69
C ALA A 139 11.21 21.28 3.59
N GLN A 140 12.14 20.50 4.11
CA GLN A 140 13.27 20.98 4.90
C GLN A 140 14.22 21.86 4.08
N ASP A 141 14.61 21.41 2.89
CA ASP A 141 15.45 22.19 1.97
C ASP A 141 14.75 23.50 1.56
N ASN A 142 13.43 23.42 1.27
CA ASN A 142 12.66 24.61 0.93
C ASN A 142 12.65 25.64 2.07
N LEU A 143 12.44 25.19 3.32
CA LEU A 143 12.49 26.09 4.49
C LEU A 143 13.89 26.69 4.69
N GLU A 144 14.95 25.90 4.47
CA GLU A 144 16.34 26.40 4.55
C GLU A 144 16.59 27.49 3.50
N PHE A 145 16.15 27.28 2.26
CA PHE A 145 16.28 28.27 1.19
C PHE A 145 15.47 29.54 1.46
N VAL A 146 14.21 29.42 1.91
CA VAL A 146 13.38 30.61 2.26
C VAL A 146 13.98 31.37 3.42
N ARG A 147 14.53 30.72 4.45
CA ARG A 147 15.23 31.38 5.56
C ARG A 147 16.50 32.11 5.10
N ALA A 148 17.25 31.48 4.19
CA ALA A 148 18.43 32.13 3.62
C ALA A 148 18.06 33.33 2.74
N GLU A 149 17.00 33.24 1.94
CA GLU A 149 16.43 34.34 1.17
C GLU A 149 15.97 35.46 2.07
N LYS A 150 15.18 35.20 3.13
CA LYS A 150 14.75 36.18 4.13
C LYS A 150 15.93 36.93 4.74
N ALA A 151 17.00 36.19 5.10
CA ALA A 151 18.20 36.82 5.65
C ALA A 151 18.91 37.71 4.63
N ALA A 152 18.92 37.36 3.34
CA ALA A 152 19.49 38.19 2.27
C ALA A 152 18.66 39.44 2.01
N VAL A 153 17.33 39.28 1.82
CA VAL A 153 16.39 40.38 1.59
C VAL A 153 16.34 41.31 2.79
N GLY A 154 16.43 40.78 4.02
CA GLY A 154 16.50 41.61 5.24
C GLY A 154 17.75 42.48 5.30
N ARG A 155 18.92 41.96 4.89
CA ARG A 155 20.14 42.78 4.77
C ARG A 155 19.99 43.87 3.71
N GLN A 156 19.38 43.56 2.57
CA GLN A 156 19.15 44.54 1.49
C GLN A 156 18.17 45.63 1.93
N LEU A 157 17.11 45.26 2.63
CA LEU A 157 16.17 46.26 3.21
C LEU A 157 16.87 47.21 4.16
N GLU A 158 17.69 46.71 5.07
CA GLU A 158 18.44 47.56 6.02
C GLU A 158 19.43 48.45 5.29
N GLN A 159 20.17 47.94 4.31
CA GLN A 159 21.07 48.75 3.49
C GLN A 159 20.31 49.85 2.73
N THR A 160 19.15 49.54 2.16
CA THR A 160 18.32 50.49 1.43
C THR A 160 17.78 51.59 2.34
N LYS A 161 17.36 51.25 3.58
CA LYS A 161 16.96 52.22 4.61
C LYS A 161 18.11 53.20 4.95
N GLN A 162 19.32 52.68 5.19
CA GLN A 162 20.50 53.49 5.49
C GLN A 162 20.86 54.41 4.31
N ARG A 163 20.79 53.93 3.07
CA ARG A 163 21.02 54.76 1.86
C ARG A 163 19.96 55.84 1.70
N PHE A 164 18.71 55.58 2.04
CA PHE A 164 17.65 56.60 2.03
C PHE A 164 17.88 57.69 3.09
N GLU A 165 18.30 57.32 4.31
CA GLU A 165 18.60 58.29 5.39
C GLU A 165 19.71 59.30 5.01
N VAL A 166 20.67 58.87 4.19
CA VAL A 166 21.75 59.75 3.69
C VAL A 166 21.45 60.36 2.30
N GLY A 167 20.21 60.18 1.79
CA GLY A 167 19.76 60.76 0.52
C GLY A 167 20.26 60.09 -0.76
N LEU A 168 20.75 58.83 -0.68
CA LEU A 168 21.30 58.06 -1.80
C LEU A 168 20.32 57.08 -2.43
N SER A 169 19.09 56.94 -1.90
CA SER A 169 18.03 56.07 -2.41
C SER A 169 16.67 56.75 -2.28
N ALA A 170 15.70 56.34 -3.10
CA ALA A 170 14.34 56.87 -3.04
C ALA A 170 13.52 56.12 -1.96
N ILE A 171 12.47 56.75 -1.44
CA ILE A 171 11.55 56.15 -0.49
C ILE A 171 10.80 54.93 -1.13
N THR A 172 10.59 54.95 -2.44
CA THR A 172 10.02 53.85 -3.21
C THR A 172 10.87 52.59 -3.10
N ASP A 173 12.20 52.71 -3.14
CA ASP A 173 13.13 51.60 -3.01
C ASP A 173 13.02 50.92 -1.63
N VAL A 174 12.78 51.71 -0.58
CA VAL A 174 12.54 51.22 0.77
C VAL A 174 11.22 50.47 0.85
N HIS A 175 10.16 51.00 0.22
CA HIS A 175 8.86 50.32 0.18
C HIS A 175 8.91 49.03 -0.63
N ASP A 176 9.61 48.97 -1.76
CA ASP A 176 9.79 47.79 -2.57
C ASP A 176 10.58 46.71 -1.79
N ALA A 177 11.68 47.08 -1.14
CA ALA A 177 12.43 46.13 -0.29
C ALA A 177 11.62 45.64 0.92
N GLN A 178 10.80 46.51 1.53
CA GLN A 178 9.91 46.13 2.63
C GLN A 178 8.83 45.14 2.14
N ALA A 179 8.19 45.44 1.02
CA ALA A 179 7.17 44.55 0.43
C ALA A 179 7.73 43.14 0.11
N GLN A 180 8.96 43.07 -0.44
CA GLN A 180 9.63 41.81 -0.68
C GLN A 180 9.96 41.05 0.61
N PHE A 181 10.45 41.76 1.65
CA PHE A 181 10.74 41.15 2.95
C PHE A 181 9.47 40.57 3.61
N ASP A 182 8.37 41.31 3.58
CA ASP A 182 7.07 40.86 4.12
C ASP A 182 6.53 39.65 3.34
N GLY A 183 6.75 39.62 2.02
CA GLY A 183 6.42 38.46 1.17
C GLY A 183 7.20 37.22 1.58
N VAL A 184 8.52 37.31 1.71
CA VAL A 184 9.37 36.19 2.13
C VAL A 184 9.09 35.76 3.57
N LEU A 185 8.68 36.66 4.44
CA LEU A 185 8.24 36.30 5.79
C LEU A 185 6.98 35.43 5.77
N ALA A 186 6.02 35.75 4.90
CA ALA A 186 4.84 34.92 4.68
C ALA A 186 5.21 33.53 4.10
N ASP A 187 6.14 33.49 3.14
CA ASP A 187 6.64 32.23 2.56
C ASP A 187 7.35 31.38 3.60
N GLU A 188 8.07 31.93 4.57
CA GLU A 188 8.67 31.19 5.68
C GLU A 188 7.60 30.47 6.52
N VAL A 189 6.51 31.14 6.88
CA VAL A 189 5.41 30.57 7.65
C VAL A 189 4.77 29.40 6.89
N LEU A 190 4.57 29.55 5.57
CA LEU A 190 4.03 28.49 4.73
C LEU A 190 5.00 27.31 4.61
N ALA A 191 6.31 27.57 4.51
CA ALA A 191 7.33 26.53 4.44
C ALA A 191 7.45 25.76 5.77
N GLU A 192 7.35 26.43 6.93
CA GLU A 192 7.30 25.78 8.25
C GLU A 192 6.09 24.86 8.39
N ASN A 193 4.91 25.32 7.96
CA ASN A 193 3.71 24.51 7.96
C ASN A 193 3.83 23.32 7.00
N SER A 194 4.41 23.50 5.82
CA SER A 194 4.66 22.41 4.87
C SER A 194 5.58 21.34 5.45
N LEU A 195 6.64 21.75 6.15
CA LEU A 195 7.54 20.81 6.83
C LEU A 195 6.81 20.02 7.92
N THR A 196 6.02 20.68 8.75
CA THR A 196 5.20 20.02 9.79
C THR A 196 4.26 19.00 9.18
N ASN A 197 3.52 19.35 8.14
CA ASN A 197 2.61 18.44 7.46
C ASN A 197 3.32 17.27 6.80
N SER A 198 4.55 17.46 6.30
CA SER A 198 5.33 16.35 5.72
C SER A 198 5.79 15.34 6.77
N TYR A 199 6.10 15.77 7.99
CA TYR A 199 6.36 14.88 9.11
C TYR A 199 5.11 14.10 9.52
N GLU A 200 3.93 14.72 9.54
CA GLU A 200 2.66 14.03 9.81
C GLU A 200 2.34 12.97 8.75
N ALA A 201 2.62 13.24 7.47
CA ALA A 201 2.47 12.23 6.41
C ALA A 201 3.43 11.03 6.60
N LEU A 202 4.64 11.25 7.12
CA LEU A 202 5.55 10.16 7.46
C LEU A 202 5.07 9.39 8.71
N ARG A 203 4.54 10.10 9.71
CA ARG A 203 3.95 9.52 10.91
C ARG A 203 2.72 8.65 10.61
N GLU A 204 1.89 9.03 9.64
CA GLU A 204 0.75 8.21 9.19
C GLU A 204 1.18 6.79 8.80
N ILE A 205 2.33 6.63 8.13
CA ILE A 205 2.83 5.34 7.67
C ILE A 205 3.50 4.55 8.80
N THR A 206 4.24 5.22 9.69
CA THR A 206 5.12 4.57 10.68
C THR A 206 4.52 4.51 12.08
N GLY A 207 3.55 5.38 12.38
CA GLY A 207 3.00 5.56 13.73
C GLY A 207 3.94 6.26 14.71
N GLN A 208 5.13 6.76 14.26
CA GLN A 208 6.18 7.33 15.09
C GLN A 208 6.40 8.82 14.78
N GLU A 209 6.87 9.58 15.79
CA GLU A 209 7.28 10.97 15.61
C GLU A 209 8.77 11.05 15.32
N TYR A 210 9.12 11.88 14.36
CA TYR A 210 10.50 12.13 13.93
C TYR A 210 10.87 13.59 14.13
N SER A 211 12.10 13.85 14.57
CA SER A 211 12.59 15.20 14.77
C SER A 211 13.69 15.60 13.78
N LYS A 212 14.48 14.64 13.31
CA LYS A 212 15.59 14.87 12.38
C LYS A 212 15.76 13.65 11.49
N LEU A 213 15.88 13.92 10.19
CA LEU A 213 16.19 12.89 9.20
C LEU A 213 17.61 13.05 8.66
N SER A 214 18.19 11.94 8.20
CA SER A 214 19.42 11.98 7.42
C SER A 214 19.17 12.63 6.07
N VAL A 215 20.08 13.51 5.62
CA VAL A 215 19.93 14.28 4.38
C VAL A 215 20.70 13.65 3.22
N LEU A 216 20.33 13.98 1.99
CA LEU A 216 21.04 13.51 0.81
C LEU A 216 22.48 14.05 0.78
N ASP A 217 23.47 13.15 0.57
CA ASP A 217 24.85 13.58 0.34
C ASP A 217 25.04 14.01 -1.12
N THR A 218 24.85 15.29 -1.36
CA THR A 218 24.94 15.91 -2.68
C THR A 218 26.32 15.77 -3.34
N LYS A 219 27.39 15.47 -2.57
CA LYS A 219 28.74 15.26 -3.10
C LYS A 219 28.94 13.84 -3.66
N ARG A 220 28.21 12.89 -3.13
CA ARG A 220 28.24 11.47 -3.55
C ARG A 220 27.11 11.13 -4.53
N PHE A 221 26.15 12.03 -4.68
CA PHE A 221 25.03 11.81 -5.57
C PHE A 221 25.49 11.78 -7.03
N ALA A 222 25.15 10.70 -7.73
CA ALA A 222 25.40 10.53 -9.16
C ALA A 222 24.17 9.96 -9.85
N ALA A 223 23.66 10.66 -10.84
CA ALA A 223 22.55 10.19 -11.65
C ALA A 223 23.08 9.44 -12.88
N SER A 224 22.61 8.21 -13.09
CA SER A 224 22.97 7.36 -14.22
C SER A 224 21.74 6.94 -15.02
N ARG A 225 21.92 6.78 -16.33
CA ARG A 225 20.87 6.25 -17.20
C ARG A 225 20.68 4.76 -16.96
N THR A 226 19.47 4.28 -17.18
CA THR A 226 19.19 2.84 -17.26
C THR A 226 19.99 2.27 -18.43
N THR A 227 20.71 1.17 -18.20
CA THR A 227 21.54 0.50 -19.22
C THR A 227 20.72 -0.36 -20.19
N GLU A 228 19.52 -0.74 -19.77
CA GLU A 228 18.63 -1.64 -20.51
C GLU A 228 17.68 -0.87 -21.44
N SER A 229 17.30 -1.48 -22.56
CA SER A 229 16.29 -0.89 -23.45
C SER A 229 14.91 -0.94 -22.84
N SER A 230 14.00 -0.05 -23.26
CA SER A 230 12.62 -0.05 -22.80
C SER A 230 11.91 -1.38 -23.05
N GLU A 231 12.24 -2.05 -24.15
CA GLU A 231 11.68 -3.35 -24.52
C GLU A 231 12.13 -4.46 -23.57
N ALA A 232 13.41 -4.49 -23.21
CA ALA A 232 13.92 -5.45 -22.22
C ALA A 232 13.32 -5.24 -20.83
N LEU A 233 13.12 -3.98 -20.42
CA LEU A 233 12.44 -3.64 -19.16
C LEU A 233 10.97 -4.08 -19.16
N ILE A 234 10.26 -3.93 -20.29
CA ILE A 234 8.88 -4.39 -20.43
C ILE A 234 8.80 -5.91 -20.36
N GLU A 235 9.72 -6.63 -21.02
CA GLU A 235 9.77 -8.09 -20.95
C GLU A 235 9.99 -8.58 -19.51
N LYS A 236 10.91 -7.97 -18.78
CA LYS A 236 11.09 -8.26 -17.34
C LYS A 236 9.83 -7.98 -16.53
N ALA A 237 9.17 -6.84 -16.78
CA ALA A 237 7.93 -6.48 -16.09
C ALA A 237 6.81 -7.49 -16.37
N GLN A 238 6.70 -8.02 -17.57
CA GLN A 238 5.74 -9.08 -17.90
C GLN A 238 5.93 -10.35 -17.07
N GLN A 239 7.17 -10.66 -16.69
CA GLN A 239 7.50 -11.87 -15.93
C GLN A 239 7.46 -11.65 -14.43
N GLN A 240 7.81 -10.46 -13.93
CA GLN A 240 8.10 -10.22 -12.52
C GLN A 240 7.11 -9.25 -11.84
N ASN A 241 6.28 -8.52 -12.60
CA ASN A 241 5.33 -7.58 -12.00
C ASN A 241 4.23 -8.32 -11.23
N LEU A 242 4.17 -8.09 -9.92
CA LEU A 242 3.27 -8.79 -9.00
C LEU A 242 1.80 -8.46 -9.24
N SER A 243 1.48 -7.23 -9.63
CA SER A 243 0.10 -6.85 -9.96
C SER A 243 -0.38 -7.55 -11.24
N LEU A 244 0.50 -7.70 -12.22
CA LEU A 244 0.19 -8.45 -13.45
C LEU A 244 0.03 -9.94 -13.16
N LEU A 245 0.84 -10.51 -12.26
CA LEU A 245 0.68 -11.88 -11.79
C LEU A 245 -0.67 -12.08 -11.10
N ALA A 246 -1.07 -11.18 -10.21
CA ALA A 246 -2.38 -11.23 -9.57
C ALA A 246 -3.53 -11.16 -10.58
N ALA A 247 -3.42 -10.33 -11.62
CA ALA A 247 -4.42 -10.24 -12.70
C ALA A 247 -4.50 -11.53 -13.53
N ARG A 248 -3.39 -12.21 -13.82
CA ARG A 248 -3.37 -13.53 -14.49
C ARG A 248 -4.07 -14.58 -13.64
N ILE A 249 -3.77 -14.64 -12.34
CA ILE A 249 -4.44 -15.55 -11.43
C ILE A 249 -5.95 -15.26 -11.38
N SER A 250 -6.36 -13.99 -11.38
CA SER A 250 -7.77 -13.59 -11.43
C SER A 250 -8.48 -14.13 -12.69
N GLN A 251 -7.82 -14.07 -13.85
CA GLN A 251 -8.33 -14.64 -15.09
C GLN A 251 -8.46 -16.17 -14.99
N ASP A 252 -7.47 -16.87 -14.41
CA ASP A 252 -7.52 -18.32 -14.19
C ASP A 252 -8.66 -18.72 -13.25
N VAL A 253 -8.88 -17.97 -12.17
CA VAL A 253 -10.04 -18.14 -11.27
C VAL A 253 -11.36 -17.98 -12.03
N ALA A 254 -11.45 -16.97 -12.91
CA ALA A 254 -12.65 -16.79 -13.73
C ALA A 254 -12.88 -17.97 -14.70
N ARG A 255 -11.82 -18.58 -15.24
CA ARG A 255 -11.90 -19.81 -16.03
C ARG A 255 -12.41 -20.99 -15.20
N ASP A 256 -11.92 -21.17 -13.97
CA ASP A 256 -12.39 -22.22 -13.08
C ASP A 256 -13.87 -22.06 -12.71
N ASN A 257 -14.34 -20.83 -12.59
CA ASN A 257 -15.76 -20.53 -12.35
C ASN A 257 -16.67 -21.03 -13.49
N ILE A 258 -16.18 -21.13 -14.74
CA ILE A 258 -16.92 -21.78 -15.83
C ILE A 258 -17.08 -23.26 -15.51
N SER A 259 -15.99 -23.94 -15.08
CA SER A 259 -16.01 -25.35 -14.67
C SER A 259 -16.88 -25.58 -13.44
N LEU A 260 -16.85 -24.64 -12.49
CA LEU A 260 -17.72 -24.67 -11.31
C LEU A 260 -19.19 -24.57 -11.70
N ALA A 261 -19.57 -23.64 -12.55
CA ALA A 261 -20.95 -23.46 -13.02
C ALA A 261 -21.43 -24.68 -13.82
N SER A 262 -20.61 -25.19 -14.76
CA SER A 262 -20.95 -26.36 -15.58
C SER A 262 -21.02 -27.66 -14.78
N SER A 263 -20.36 -27.75 -13.62
CA SER A 263 -20.43 -28.90 -12.71
C SER A 263 -21.84 -29.17 -12.20
N GLY A 264 -22.74 -28.19 -12.26
CA GLY A 264 -24.17 -28.38 -11.97
C GLY A 264 -24.92 -29.32 -12.91
N HIS A 265 -24.31 -29.76 -14.02
CA HIS A 265 -24.80 -30.83 -14.90
C HIS A 265 -24.27 -32.21 -14.50
N LEU A 266 -23.24 -32.28 -13.66
CA LEU A 266 -22.58 -33.55 -13.31
C LEU A 266 -23.27 -34.24 -12.12
N PRO A 267 -23.16 -35.57 -12.01
CA PRO A 267 -23.68 -36.30 -10.87
C PRO A 267 -22.93 -35.94 -9.59
N SER A 268 -23.60 -36.14 -8.44
CA SER A 268 -22.97 -36.15 -7.12
C SER A 268 -23.23 -37.45 -6.43
N LEU A 269 -22.25 -37.95 -5.65
CA LEU A 269 -22.29 -39.18 -4.91
C LEU A 269 -21.91 -38.91 -3.46
N THR A 270 -22.81 -39.20 -2.50
CA THR A 270 -22.58 -39.02 -1.06
C THR A 270 -22.74 -40.35 -0.33
N LEU A 271 -21.97 -40.54 0.72
CA LEU A 271 -22.13 -41.60 1.72
C LEU A 271 -22.71 -40.93 2.97
N ASP A 272 -23.90 -41.34 3.36
CA ASP A 272 -24.60 -40.84 4.52
C ASP A 272 -24.88 -41.93 5.51
N GLY A 273 -24.76 -41.67 6.78
CA GLY A 273 -25.09 -42.58 7.87
C GLY A 273 -25.71 -41.82 9.04
N ASP A 274 -26.76 -42.40 9.62
CA ASP A 274 -27.46 -41.81 10.75
C ASP A 274 -27.74 -42.89 11.80
N TYR A 275 -27.51 -42.53 13.06
CA TYR A 275 -28.01 -43.25 14.21
C TYR A 275 -28.91 -42.30 15.01
N ASN A 276 -30.20 -42.65 15.13
CA ASN A 276 -31.21 -41.86 15.82
C ASN A 276 -31.84 -42.66 16.94
N TYR A 277 -31.99 -42.03 18.09
CA TYR A 277 -32.83 -42.45 19.20
C TYR A 277 -34.03 -41.51 19.30
N ALA A 278 -35.22 -42.04 19.43
CA ALA A 278 -36.43 -41.26 19.68
C ALA A 278 -37.27 -41.90 20.76
N ASP A 279 -37.70 -41.12 21.74
CA ASP A 279 -38.64 -41.48 22.79
C ASP A 279 -39.94 -40.67 22.60
N ASN A 280 -41.02 -41.32 22.23
CA ASN A 280 -42.34 -40.73 22.04
C ASN A 280 -43.16 -40.84 23.33
N ARG A 281 -43.27 -39.74 24.05
CA ARG A 281 -44.07 -39.61 25.25
C ARG A 281 -45.44 -39.04 24.89
N ASN A 282 -46.48 -39.42 25.61
CA ASN A 282 -47.86 -38.97 25.36
C ASN A 282 -48.44 -39.41 23.99
N SER A 283 -47.99 -40.45 23.38
CA SER A 283 -48.70 -41.01 22.22
C SER A 283 -49.77 -42.01 22.67
N ASN A 284 -51.00 -41.78 22.25
CA ASN A 284 -52.10 -42.73 22.46
C ASN A 284 -51.97 -43.98 21.53
N ALA A 285 -50.80 -44.21 20.96
CA ALA A 285 -50.52 -45.29 20.04
C ALA A 285 -50.09 -46.56 20.81
N SER A 286 -50.60 -47.70 20.37
CA SER A 286 -50.31 -49.09 20.89
C SER A 286 -48.90 -49.57 20.59
N SER A 287 -47.95 -48.69 20.19
CA SER A 287 -46.56 -48.99 19.77
C SER A 287 -45.57 -48.61 20.85
N PRO A 288 -44.39 -49.24 20.91
CA PRO A 288 -43.33 -48.88 21.83
C PRO A 288 -43.04 -47.38 21.81
N SER A 289 -42.82 -46.77 22.99
CA SER A 289 -42.56 -45.35 23.13
C SER A 289 -41.20 -44.93 22.66
N ASP A 290 -40.23 -45.84 22.64
CA ASP A 290 -38.86 -45.59 22.25
C ASP A 290 -38.38 -46.54 21.12
N TYR A 291 -37.51 -46.01 20.24
CA TYR A 291 -36.87 -46.78 19.20
C TYR A 291 -35.48 -46.22 18.82
N ASN A 292 -34.64 -47.14 18.37
CA ASN A 292 -33.37 -46.84 17.77
C ASN A 292 -33.41 -47.14 16.27
N ASP A 293 -32.83 -46.26 15.47
CA ASP A 293 -32.76 -46.40 14.02
C ASP A 293 -31.32 -46.15 13.54
N PHE A 294 -30.75 -47.11 12.82
CA PHE A 294 -29.45 -46.99 12.18
C PHE A 294 -29.63 -47.14 10.67
N LYS A 295 -29.15 -46.12 9.95
CA LYS A 295 -29.17 -46.08 8.48
C LYS A 295 -27.77 -45.78 7.97
N ILE A 296 -27.38 -46.47 6.90
CA ILE A 296 -26.20 -46.18 6.08
C ILE A 296 -26.57 -46.35 4.62
N GLY A 297 -26.19 -45.40 3.79
CA GLY A 297 -26.55 -45.43 2.39
C GLY A 297 -25.62 -44.61 1.51
N VAL A 298 -25.56 -44.98 0.25
CA VAL A 298 -24.90 -44.24 -0.80
C VAL A 298 -25.96 -43.57 -1.67
N ASN A 299 -25.93 -42.26 -1.80
CA ASN A 299 -26.89 -41.50 -2.57
C ASN A 299 -26.24 -40.95 -3.84
N LEU A 300 -26.75 -41.38 -5.00
CA LEU A 300 -26.38 -40.83 -6.31
C LEU A 300 -27.47 -39.84 -6.77
N LYS A 301 -27.10 -38.61 -7.02
CA LYS A 301 -28.00 -37.59 -7.56
C LYS A 301 -27.49 -37.14 -8.93
N VAL A 302 -28.31 -37.34 -9.97
CA VAL A 302 -28.03 -36.95 -11.37
C VAL A 302 -29.07 -35.89 -11.79
N PRO A 303 -28.69 -34.63 -12.01
CA PRO A 303 -29.62 -33.61 -12.47
C PRO A 303 -29.88 -33.77 -13.97
N LEU A 304 -31.09 -34.27 -14.33
CA LEU A 304 -31.46 -34.49 -15.73
C LEU A 304 -31.91 -33.17 -16.43
N TYR A 305 -32.64 -32.35 -15.72
CA TYR A 305 -33.11 -31.05 -16.22
C TYR A 305 -33.20 -30.02 -15.08
N THR A 306 -32.58 -28.87 -15.28
CA THR A 306 -32.48 -27.78 -14.27
C THR A 306 -33.25 -26.52 -14.67
N GLY A 307 -34.20 -26.61 -15.62
CA GLY A 307 -34.95 -25.46 -16.11
C GLY A 307 -34.08 -24.40 -16.82
N GLY A 308 -32.93 -24.79 -17.38
CA GLY A 308 -31.99 -23.89 -18.02
C GLY A 308 -31.05 -23.12 -17.08
N LYS A 309 -31.20 -23.29 -15.73
CA LYS A 309 -30.40 -22.57 -14.72
C LYS A 309 -28.89 -22.80 -14.91
N THR A 310 -28.45 -24.06 -14.99
CA THR A 310 -27.02 -24.41 -15.10
C THR A 310 -26.42 -23.84 -16.39
N THR A 311 -27.13 -23.94 -17.52
CA THR A 311 -26.70 -23.36 -18.80
C THR A 311 -26.55 -21.84 -18.70
N SER A 312 -27.50 -21.15 -18.05
CA SER A 312 -27.43 -19.69 -17.85
C SER A 312 -26.26 -19.28 -16.95
N LEU A 313 -26.01 -20.02 -15.84
CA LEU A 313 -24.87 -19.77 -14.94
C LEU A 313 -23.53 -20.00 -15.65
N THR A 314 -23.44 -21.02 -16.52
CA THR A 314 -22.24 -21.28 -17.32
C THR A 314 -21.96 -20.13 -18.28
N LYS A 315 -23.00 -19.62 -19.00
CA LYS A 315 -22.86 -18.45 -19.86
C LYS A 315 -22.48 -17.19 -19.10
N GLN A 316 -23.03 -16.97 -17.89
CA GLN A 316 -22.62 -15.85 -17.04
C GLN A 316 -21.15 -15.95 -16.68
N ALA A 317 -20.64 -17.15 -16.31
CA ALA A 317 -19.24 -17.38 -16.02
C ALA A 317 -18.33 -17.21 -17.24
N GLU A 318 -18.78 -17.59 -18.46
CA GLU A 318 -18.07 -17.33 -19.71
C GLU A 318 -17.91 -15.82 -19.97
N PHE A 319 -18.97 -15.03 -19.78
CA PHE A 319 -18.86 -13.57 -19.91
C PHE A 319 -17.97 -12.94 -18.83
N ALA A 320 -18.00 -13.48 -17.59
CA ALA A 320 -17.10 -13.05 -16.54
C ALA A 320 -15.62 -13.37 -16.87
N TYR A 321 -15.35 -14.51 -17.52
CA TYR A 321 -14.00 -14.81 -18.01
C TYR A 321 -13.55 -13.86 -19.12
N VAL A 322 -14.45 -13.49 -20.05
CA VAL A 322 -14.13 -12.48 -21.07
C VAL A 322 -13.80 -11.13 -20.40
N ALA A 323 -14.58 -10.70 -19.39
CA ALA A 323 -14.30 -9.48 -18.63
C ALA A 323 -12.93 -9.55 -17.96
N ALA A 324 -12.62 -10.63 -17.22
CA ALA A 324 -11.33 -10.84 -16.58
C ALA A 324 -10.16 -10.87 -17.58
N SER A 325 -10.38 -11.33 -18.82
CA SER A 325 -9.38 -11.30 -19.89
C SER A 325 -9.09 -9.88 -20.35
N GLN A 326 -10.13 -9.01 -20.43
CA GLN A 326 -9.95 -7.59 -20.76
C GLN A 326 -9.29 -6.83 -19.60
N ASP A 327 -9.60 -7.18 -18.36
CA ASP A 327 -8.94 -6.61 -17.17
C ASP A 327 -7.44 -6.94 -17.15
N LEU A 328 -7.07 -8.18 -17.51
CA LEU A 328 -5.66 -8.58 -17.66
C LEU A 328 -4.96 -7.77 -18.76
N GLU A 329 -5.60 -7.59 -19.90
CA GLU A 329 -5.04 -6.76 -21.00
C GLU A 329 -4.89 -5.29 -20.57
N ALA A 330 -5.87 -4.73 -19.85
CA ALA A 330 -5.79 -3.39 -19.30
C ALA A 330 -4.63 -3.25 -18.29
N ALA A 331 -4.47 -4.23 -17.39
CA ALA A 331 -3.35 -4.28 -16.44
C ALA A 331 -2.00 -4.34 -17.18
N TYR A 332 -1.89 -5.17 -18.22
CA TYR A 332 -0.69 -5.26 -19.04
C TYR A 332 -0.34 -3.91 -19.70
N ARG A 333 -1.32 -3.26 -20.34
CA ARG A 333 -1.11 -1.94 -20.97
C ARG A 333 -0.71 -0.87 -19.96
N SER A 334 -1.27 -0.92 -18.74
CA SER A 334 -0.88 -0.01 -17.65
C SER A 334 0.59 -0.22 -17.27
N VAL A 335 1.02 -1.47 -17.08
CA VAL A 335 2.42 -1.78 -16.75
C VAL A 335 3.36 -1.29 -17.86
N VAL A 336 3.04 -1.54 -19.13
CA VAL A 336 3.84 -1.05 -20.28
C VAL A 336 3.95 0.47 -20.28
N LYS A 337 2.81 1.17 -20.06
CA LYS A 337 2.77 2.64 -19.94
C LYS A 337 3.66 3.12 -18.81
N ASP A 338 3.57 2.50 -17.62
CA ASP A 338 4.27 2.92 -16.42
C ASP A 338 5.79 2.69 -16.56
N VAL A 339 6.22 1.54 -17.08
CA VAL A 339 7.64 1.27 -17.37
C VAL A 339 8.22 2.30 -18.33
N ARG A 340 7.52 2.61 -19.43
CA ARG A 340 7.96 3.64 -20.41
C ARG A 340 8.01 5.02 -19.78
N ALA A 341 6.96 5.39 -19.03
CA ALA A 341 6.88 6.69 -18.39
C ALA A 341 8.02 6.89 -17.38
N TYR A 342 8.27 5.93 -16.49
CA TYR A 342 9.33 6.05 -15.49
C TYR A 342 10.74 6.01 -16.12
N ASN A 343 10.97 5.20 -17.15
CA ASN A 343 12.22 5.24 -17.89
C ASN A 343 12.46 6.60 -18.58
N ASN A 344 11.42 7.19 -19.17
CA ASN A 344 11.47 8.54 -19.75
C ASN A 344 11.71 9.60 -18.67
N ASN A 345 11.07 9.47 -17.48
CA ASN A 345 11.26 10.39 -16.36
C ASN A 345 12.70 10.35 -15.83
N ILE A 346 13.33 9.19 -15.74
CA ILE A 346 14.76 9.06 -15.37
C ILE A 346 15.62 9.82 -16.36
N ASN A 347 15.42 9.62 -17.67
CA ASN A 347 16.19 10.32 -18.69
C ASN A 347 15.96 11.84 -18.65
N ALA A 348 14.72 12.28 -18.46
CA ALA A 348 14.38 13.69 -18.30
C ALA A 348 14.99 14.30 -17.04
N SER A 349 14.96 13.59 -15.91
CA SER A 349 15.55 14.04 -14.64
C SER A 349 17.07 14.22 -14.77
N ILE A 350 17.77 13.35 -15.48
CA ILE A 350 19.21 13.50 -15.74
C ILE A 350 19.50 14.77 -16.57
N GLY A 351 18.69 15.05 -17.59
CA GLY A 351 18.78 16.28 -18.37
C GLY A 351 18.51 17.52 -17.52
N ALA A 352 17.43 17.47 -16.72
CA ALA A 352 17.03 18.54 -15.83
C ALA A 352 18.10 18.84 -14.76
N LEU A 353 18.71 17.80 -14.15
CA LEU A 353 19.78 17.98 -13.16
C LEU A 353 20.94 18.78 -13.72
N ARG A 354 21.44 18.44 -14.92
CA ARG A 354 22.53 19.20 -15.57
C ARG A 354 22.14 20.63 -15.88
N ALA A 355 20.91 20.85 -16.33
CA ALA A 355 20.38 22.18 -16.60
C ALA A 355 20.25 23.03 -15.33
N TYR A 356 19.74 22.47 -14.23
CA TYR A 356 19.61 23.16 -12.95
C TYR A 356 20.96 23.40 -12.28
N GLU A 357 21.94 22.51 -12.40
CA GLU A 357 23.31 22.77 -11.95
C GLU A 357 23.89 24.01 -12.64
N GLN A 358 23.73 24.11 -13.96
CA GLN A 358 24.19 25.29 -14.71
C GLN A 358 23.36 26.52 -14.37
N ALA A 359 22.05 26.39 -14.14
CA ALA A 359 21.18 27.48 -13.74
C ALA A 359 21.59 28.09 -12.38
N VAL A 360 21.99 27.26 -11.40
CA VAL A 360 22.50 27.75 -10.10
C VAL A 360 23.78 28.56 -10.29
N ILE A 361 24.72 28.07 -11.12
CA ILE A 361 25.97 28.78 -11.42
C ILE A 361 25.66 30.14 -12.08
N SER A 362 24.78 30.13 -13.09
CA SER A 362 24.43 31.36 -13.83
C SER A 362 23.67 32.36 -12.94
N ALA A 363 22.73 31.87 -12.11
CA ALA A 363 21.98 32.73 -11.18
C ALA A 363 22.88 33.35 -10.11
N LYS A 364 23.87 32.61 -9.61
CA LYS A 364 24.85 33.12 -8.66
C LYS A 364 25.71 34.22 -9.30
N SER A 365 26.24 33.98 -10.49
CA SER A 365 27.02 35.02 -11.19
C SER A 365 26.18 36.23 -11.57
N ALA A 366 24.91 36.06 -11.92
CA ALA A 366 24.00 37.17 -12.19
C ALA A 366 23.73 38.00 -10.94
N LEU A 367 23.55 37.36 -9.77
CA LEU A 367 23.39 38.08 -8.50
C LEU A 367 24.62 38.90 -8.18
N GLU A 368 25.83 38.31 -8.20
CA GLU A 368 27.09 38.97 -7.94
C GLU A 368 27.30 40.21 -8.86
N ALA A 369 27.00 40.08 -10.17
CA ALA A 369 27.08 41.18 -11.12
C ALA A 369 26.03 42.25 -10.87
N THR A 370 24.81 41.90 -10.44
CA THR A 370 23.73 42.84 -10.16
C THR A 370 23.99 43.59 -8.87
N GLU A 371 24.51 42.94 -7.84
CA GLU A 371 24.96 43.60 -6.58
C GLU A 371 26.06 44.62 -6.86
N ALA A 372 27.09 44.23 -7.62
CA ALA A 372 28.16 45.19 -8.04
C ALA A 372 27.60 46.36 -8.86
N GLY A 373 26.65 46.13 -9.76
CA GLY A 373 25.97 47.19 -10.53
C GLY A 373 25.13 48.10 -9.66
N PHE A 374 24.49 47.59 -8.63
CA PHE A 374 23.73 48.37 -7.66
C PHE A 374 24.66 49.29 -6.82
N ASP A 375 25.81 48.79 -6.39
CA ASP A 375 26.76 49.56 -5.60
C ASP A 375 27.32 50.75 -6.38
N VAL A 376 27.50 50.64 -7.70
CA VAL A 376 27.93 51.75 -8.57
C VAL A 376 26.78 52.55 -9.18
N GLY A 377 25.53 52.27 -8.82
CA GLY A 377 24.34 53.01 -9.22
C GLY A 377 23.82 52.72 -10.65
N THR A 378 24.27 51.66 -11.30
CA THR A 378 23.81 51.25 -12.66
C THR A 378 22.64 50.22 -12.64
N ARG A 379 22.31 49.69 -11.48
CA ARG A 379 21.21 48.80 -11.24
C ARG A 379 20.33 49.24 -10.08
N THR A 380 19.08 48.82 -10.07
CA THR A 380 18.11 49.14 -9.01
C THR A 380 18.14 48.12 -7.90
N ILE A 381 17.57 48.44 -6.74
CA ILE A 381 17.36 47.44 -5.66
C ILE A 381 16.44 46.32 -6.12
N VAL A 382 15.46 46.61 -6.95
CA VAL A 382 14.53 45.60 -7.50
C VAL A 382 15.26 44.57 -8.32
N ASP A 383 16.27 44.96 -9.12
CA ASP A 383 17.11 44.03 -9.88
C ASP A 383 17.87 43.08 -8.95
N VAL A 384 18.39 43.58 -7.79
CA VAL A 384 19.11 42.77 -6.81
C VAL A 384 18.16 41.80 -6.12
N LEU A 385 16.96 42.25 -5.70
CA LEU A 385 15.94 41.41 -5.09
C LEU A 385 15.48 40.28 -6.03
N ASP A 386 15.26 40.62 -7.30
CA ASP A 386 14.92 39.65 -8.33
C ASP A 386 16.04 38.60 -8.59
N ALA A 387 17.29 39.07 -8.65
CA ALA A 387 18.43 38.19 -8.82
C ALA A 387 18.63 37.25 -7.61
N THR A 388 18.40 37.75 -6.40
CA THR A 388 18.42 37.00 -5.14
C THR A 388 17.37 35.86 -5.19
N ARG A 389 16.13 36.20 -5.49
CA ARG A 389 15.03 35.23 -5.59
C ARG A 389 15.34 34.14 -6.63
N ARG A 390 15.83 34.52 -7.84
CA ARG A 390 16.20 33.56 -8.88
C ARG A 390 17.29 32.59 -8.44
N LEU A 391 18.25 32.99 -7.62
CA LEU A 391 19.28 32.10 -7.09
C LEU A 391 18.67 31.05 -6.14
N TYR A 392 17.79 31.47 -5.21
CA TYR A 392 17.15 30.53 -4.28
C TYR A 392 16.17 29.60 -4.99
N ASP A 393 15.41 30.07 -5.97
CA ASP A 393 14.57 29.25 -6.84
C ASP A 393 15.39 28.21 -7.61
N ALA A 394 16.55 28.59 -8.16
CA ALA A 394 17.44 27.66 -8.86
C ALA A 394 17.97 26.54 -7.93
N ASN A 395 18.35 26.88 -6.70
CA ASN A 395 18.81 25.92 -5.70
C ASN A 395 17.66 24.95 -5.29
N LYS A 396 16.46 25.46 -5.06
CA LYS A 396 15.25 24.68 -4.76
C LYS A 396 14.94 23.70 -5.90
N ASN A 397 14.96 24.17 -7.15
CA ASN A 397 14.70 23.33 -8.32
C ASN A 397 15.75 22.22 -8.49
N LEU A 398 17.03 22.53 -8.23
CA LEU A 398 18.10 21.54 -8.26
C LEU A 398 17.93 20.46 -7.19
N SER A 399 17.56 20.85 -5.94
CA SER A 399 17.30 19.92 -4.85
C SER A 399 16.12 19.01 -5.19
N ASN A 400 15.00 19.57 -5.67
CA ASN A 400 13.83 18.84 -6.10
C ASN A 400 14.16 17.82 -7.20
N ALA A 401 14.92 18.20 -8.21
CA ALA A 401 15.30 17.32 -9.32
C ALA A 401 16.12 16.11 -8.85
N ARG A 402 16.92 16.23 -7.79
CA ARG A 402 17.63 15.10 -7.19
C ARG A 402 16.68 14.07 -6.57
N TYR A 403 15.69 14.53 -5.81
CA TYR A 403 14.69 13.67 -5.19
C TYR A 403 13.79 13.03 -6.26
N ASP A 404 13.38 13.78 -7.27
CA ASP A 404 12.56 13.27 -8.38
C ASP A 404 13.27 12.17 -9.17
N TYR A 405 14.59 12.28 -9.36
CA TYR A 405 15.40 11.24 -9.97
C TYR A 405 15.38 9.95 -9.12
N ILE A 406 15.66 10.03 -7.82
CA ILE A 406 15.67 8.87 -6.92
C ILE A 406 14.28 8.19 -6.91
N LEU A 407 13.22 8.95 -6.77
CA LEU A 407 11.86 8.43 -6.78
C LEU A 407 11.50 7.77 -8.11
N SER A 408 11.93 8.36 -9.25
CA SER A 408 11.69 7.77 -10.58
C SER A 408 12.40 6.43 -10.76
N VAL A 409 13.60 6.26 -10.20
CA VAL A 409 14.32 4.98 -10.20
C VAL A 409 13.56 3.93 -9.39
N LEU A 410 13.09 4.28 -8.18
CA LEU A 410 12.31 3.35 -7.34
C LEU A 410 10.97 2.99 -8.00
N GLN A 411 10.30 3.95 -8.62
CA GLN A 411 9.05 3.73 -9.37
C GLN A 411 9.26 2.80 -10.56
N LEU A 412 10.35 2.95 -11.30
CA LEU A 412 10.70 2.03 -12.39
C LEU A 412 10.91 0.61 -11.87
N ARG A 413 11.67 0.44 -10.79
CA ARG A 413 11.91 -0.87 -10.19
C ARG A 413 10.61 -1.52 -9.68
N GLN A 414 9.69 -0.75 -9.10
CA GLN A 414 8.36 -1.23 -8.72
C GLN A 414 7.55 -1.65 -9.95
N ALA A 415 7.52 -0.83 -11.01
CA ALA A 415 6.78 -1.15 -12.24
C ALA A 415 7.30 -2.41 -12.94
N ILE A 416 8.60 -2.69 -12.84
CA ILE A 416 9.21 -3.94 -13.32
C ILE A 416 8.90 -5.11 -12.38
N GLY A 417 8.68 -4.85 -11.08
CA GLY A 417 8.48 -5.87 -10.04
C GLY A 417 9.77 -6.29 -9.33
N THR A 418 10.87 -5.54 -9.51
CA THR A 418 12.18 -5.84 -8.93
C THR A 418 12.50 -5.05 -7.67
N LEU A 419 11.61 -4.14 -7.25
CA LEU A 419 11.82 -3.31 -6.07
C LEU A 419 11.93 -4.18 -4.81
N SER A 420 13.00 -3.99 -4.04
CA SER A 420 13.34 -4.81 -2.88
C SER A 420 13.87 -3.96 -1.71
N GLU A 421 14.03 -4.56 -0.55
CA GLU A 421 14.65 -3.92 0.63
C GLU A 421 16.11 -3.49 0.36
N GLN A 422 16.81 -4.18 -0.57
CA GLN A 422 18.15 -3.77 -0.98
C GLN A 422 18.17 -2.38 -1.60
N ASP A 423 17.12 -2.01 -2.34
CA ASP A 423 17.00 -0.67 -2.93
C ASP A 423 16.89 0.42 -1.87
N VAL A 424 16.22 0.12 -0.74
CA VAL A 424 16.18 1.02 0.42
C VAL A 424 17.58 1.21 1.00
N MET A 425 18.35 0.12 1.13
CA MET A 425 19.74 0.17 1.63
C MET A 425 20.66 0.94 0.68
N ASP A 426 20.50 0.74 -0.64
CA ASP A 426 21.29 1.45 -1.66
C ASP A 426 21.00 2.95 -1.61
N VAL A 427 19.74 3.37 -1.51
CA VAL A 427 19.37 4.76 -1.33
C VAL A 427 19.90 5.31 0.00
N ASN A 428 19.78 4.53 1.08
CA ASN A 428 20.26 4.91 2.42
C ASN A 428 21.77 5.14 2.44
N ALA A 429 22.55 4.37 1.69
CA ALA A 429 23.99 4.57 1.56
C ALA A 429 24.38 5.93 0.92
N GLY A 430 23.47 6.56 0.20
CA GLY A 430 23.58 7.91 -0.34
C GLY A 430 23.18 9.03 0.63
N LEU A 431 22.72 8.69 1.83
CA LEU A 431 22.35 9.67 2.85
C LEU A 431 23.50 9.91 3.83
N LYS A 432 23.47 11.05 4.49
CA LYS A 432 24.42 11.43 5.56
C LYS A 432 23.65 12.03 6.75
N VAL A 433 24.20 11.89 7.93
CA VAL A 433 23.66 12.56 9.12
C VAL A 433 23.67 14.08 8.92
N ALA A 434 22.54 14.75 9.15
CA ALA A 434 22.46 16.20 9.08
C ALA A 434 23.47 16.82 10.08
N LYS A 435 24.37 17.66 9.58
CA LYS A 435 25.26 18.43 10.48
C LYS A 435 24.41 19.44 11.27
N LYS A 436 24.74 19.57 12.55
CA LYS A 436 24.14 20.59 13.42
C LYS A 436 24.39 21.99 12.91
#